data_6ef7db5f78e11faaa1ab2364d074a4d8
#
_entry.id   6ef7db5f78e11faaa1ab2364d074a4d8
#
_cell.length_a   1.000
_cell.length_b   1.000
_cell.length_c   1.000
_cell.angle_alpha   90.00
_cell.angle_beta   90.00
_cell.angle_gamma   90.00
#
_symmetry.space_group_name_H-M   'P 1'
#
loop_
_entity.id
_entity.type
_entity.pdbx_description
1 polymer ?
#
loop_
_entity_poly.entity_id
_entity_poly.type
_entity_poly.pdbx_seq_one_letter_code
_entity_poly.pdbx_strand_id
1 'polypeptide(L)'
;MVSSGRHAIFCILLVLSTVIFAQAQTAPDNISGATITGKVTIKGKGAPGIAVVLVLNLQGEQRGTRYKAFTDDTGTYRITNVPPGKYSALTATPAFVAIDQFAGPFGKSVTLLINKDETVENIDFELVRGGVITGKVTDSDGRPLIEETVSISNAESDPKYGSRVRGMRTDDRGVYRIFGIPPGNYKVAAGTNELSSRWEIPRFRQTFHPDATDVSQATTINVTEGSETTNVDITVKGGERTYSIRGRIIDGDTGRPMANVPYGITVYLNQNSRSGLSDGSVSNSNGEFKWENLRPGKYAVFVNNVSDSDWYAEEAPFEVNDRDITDLVVKLMKATTASGVIILEGTDDKSVLAKFSGATVSARIDTENRNTITHSIGLSSDGHFRFTALSPGVATFRVEGKGLELVRVERNGVVQPTGIPIRERDQISGLRLIVHYYDASIRGVIKVDNDAPLPANAKFYVSLKRVGEPVRQFDESSSYRSTEVDARGQFVVEGLPPGTYEVTAQSHFTNEPRGQMLIGKQQVTVAEGGVVNITVTLQPFSSPNRP
;
A
#
# COMPACT_ATOMS: atom_id res chain seq x y z
N MET A 1 15.33 86.16 -33.22
CA MET A 1 14.02 86.77 -33.35
C MET A 1 12.98 85.66 -33.28
N VAL A 2 12.12 85.83 -32.41
CA VAL A 2 11.14 84.88 -31.88
C VAL A 2 10.01 84.57 -32.87
N SER A 3 9.63 83.33 -33.06
CA SER A 3 8.29 82.99 -33.61
C SER A 3 7.76 81.72 -32.91
N SER A 4 6.69 81.96 -32.21
CA SER A 4 5.86 81.00 -31.51
C SER A 4 5.06 80.17 -32.47
N GLY A 5 5.08 78.83 -32.33
CA GLY A 5 4.22 77.89 -33.04
C GLY A 5 3.36 77.10 -32.05
N ARG A 6 2.07 77.36 -32.04
CA ARG A 6 1.03 76.65 -31.31
C ARG A 6 0.84 75.26 -31.92
N HIS A 7 1.00 74.21 -31.13
CA HIS A 7 0.58 72.84 -31.51
C HIS A 7 -0.81 72.55 -30.93
N ALA A 8 -1.72 72.32 -31.83
CA ALA A 8 -3.06 71.83 -31.51
C ALA A 8 -3.01 70.32 -31.23
N ILE A 9 -3.47 69.92 -30.05
CA ILE A 9 -3.59 68.53 -29.65
C ILE A 9 -4.92 68.00 -30.22
N PHE A 10 -4.82 67.07 -31.16
CA PHE A 10 -5.97 66.31 -31.69
C PHE A 10 -6.16 65.09 -30.76
N CYS A 11 -7.23 65.13 -29.95
CA CYS A 11 -7.68 63.93 -29.20
C CYS A 11 -8.43 63.01 -30.16
N ILE A 12 -7.83 61.88 -30.52
CA ILE A 12 -8.51 60.77 -31.18
C ILE A 12 -9.08 59.86 -30.05
N LEU A 13 -10.40 59.87 -29.91
CA LEU A 13 -11.11 58.93 -29.09
C LEU A 13 -11.16 57.58 -29.83
N LEU A 14 -10.34 56.64 -29.37
CA LEU A 14 -10.41 55.22 -29.79
C LEU A 14 -11.47 54.53 -28.95
N VAL A 15 -12.65 54.29 -29.52
CA VAL A 15 -13.70 53.47 -28.92
C VAL A 15 -13.28 52.01 -29.09
N LEU A 16 -12.69 51.42 -28.07
CA LEU A 16 -12.48 49.98 -27.99
C LEU A 16 -13.82 49.29 -27.65
N SER A 17 -14.46 48.71 -28.65
CA SER A 17 -15.58 47.79 -28.48
C SER A 17 -15.02 46.46 -27.94
N THR A 18 -15.03 46.25 -26.61
CA THR A 18 -14.81 44.96 -26.01
C THR A 18 -15.98 44.04 -26.30
N VAL A 19 -15.80 43.16 -27.29
CA VAL A 19 -16.68 42.00 -27.49
C VAL A 19 -16.41 41.06 -26.32
N ILE A 20 -17.28 41.11 -25.31
CA ILE A 20 -17.30 40.08 -24.25
C ILE A 20 -17.83 38.80 -24.88
N PHE A 21 -16.93 37.89 -25.24
CA PHE A 21 -17.29 36.50 -25.42
C PHE A 21 -17.76 35.97 -24.06
N ALA A 22 -19.08 35.97 -23.85
CA ALA A 22 -19.67 35.13 -22.84
C ALA A 22 -19.40 33.68 -23.25
N GLN A 23 -18.28 33.12 -22.73
CA GLN A 23 -18.17 31.68 -22.66
C GLN A 23 -19.31 31.24 -21.75
N ALA A 24 -20.32 30.60 -22.36
CA ALA A 24 -21.27 29.82 -21.61
C ALA A 24 -20.43 28.79 -20.82
N GLN A 25 -20.19 29.09 -19.54
CA GLN A 25 -19.82 28.05 -18.60
C GLN A 25 -21.01 27.09 -18.66
N THR A 26 -20.83 25.97 -19.33
CA THR A 26 -21.65 24.79 -19.09
C THR A 26 -21.62 24.60 -17.59
N ALA A 27 -22.77 24.79 -16.94
CA ALA A 27 -22.94 24.43 -15.55
C ALA A 27 -22.36 23.02 -15.40
N PRO A 28 -21.51 22.77 -14.40
CA PRO A 28 -21.04 21.42 -14.18
C PRO A 28 -22.29 20.55 -14.11
N ASP A 29 -22.31 19.47 -14.91
CA ASP A 29 -23.33 18.45 -14.83
C ASP A 29 -23.63 18.25 -13.35
N ASN A 30 -24.90 18.35 -12.97
CA ASN A 30 -25.36 18.06 -11.62
C ASN A 30 -24.95 16.62 -11.32
N ILE A 31 -23.72 16.43 -10.85
CA ILE A 31 -23.26 15.15 -10.35
C ILE A 31 -24.04 14.98 -9.06
N SER A 32 -25.23 14.38 -9.19
CA SER A 32 -25.97 13.92 -8.04
C SER A 32 -25.08 12.87 -7.38
N GLY A 33 -24.51 13.22 -6.25
CA GLY A 33 -23.60 12.39 -5.48
C GLY A 33 -24.22 12.01 -4.16
N ALA A 34 -23.69 10.98 -3.54
CA ALA A 34 -24.12 10.54 -2.24
C ALA A 34 -23.87 11.61 -1.16
N THR A 35 -24.65 11.53 -0.10
CA THR A 35 -24.52 12.35 1.11
C THR A 35 -24.17 11.46 2.29
N ILE A 36 -23.14 11.83 3.05
CA ILE A 36 -22.73 11.14 4.27
C ILE A 36 -22.91 12.08 5.47
N THR A 37 -23.59 11.60 6.50
CA THR A 37 -23.83 12.35 7.72
C THR A 37 -23.48 11.53 8.96
N GLY A 38 -23.16 12.23 10.02
CA GLY A 38 -22.88 11.63 11.31
C GLY A 38 -22.56 12.70 12.36
N LYS A 39 -22.21 12.23 13.53
CA LYS A 39 -21.91 13.06 14.69
C LYS A 39 -20.54 12.69 15.25
N VAL A 40 -19.78 13.72 15.63
CA VAL A 40 -18.54 13.55 16.39
C VAL A 40 -18.79 14.02 17.82
N THR A 41 -18.46 13.18 18.78
CA THR A 41 -18.64 13.48 20.21
C THR A 41 -17.32 13.36 20.97
N ILE A 42 -17.19 14.12 22.06
CA ILE A 42 -16.15 13.98 23.08
C ILE A 42 -16.88 13.85 24.42
N LYS A 43 -16.71 12.71 25.10
CA LYS A 43 -17.41 12.39 26.36
C LYS A 43 -18.93 12.56 26.22
N GLY A 44 -19.50 12.10 25.14
CA GLY A 44 -20.95 12.17 24.85
C GLY A 44 -21.46 13.53 24.43
N LYS A 45 -20.63 14.59 24.44
CA LYS A 45 -21.00 15.93 23.99
C LYS A 45 -20.55 16.16 22.55
N GLY A 46 -21.37 16.86 21.76
CA GLY A 46 -21.00 17.23 20.39
C GLY A 46 -19.69 18.00 20.35
N ALA A 47 -18.80 17.65 19.43
CA ALA A 47 -17.48 18.25 19.28
C ALA A 47 -17.45 19.14 18.03
N PRO A 48 -17.47 20.48 18.15
CA PRO A 48 -17.45 21.39 17.02
C PRO A 48 -16.05 21.50 16.38
N GLY A 49 -16.01 21.83 15.09
CA GLY A 49 -14.79 22.15 14.37
C GLY A 49 -13.88 20.92 14.08
N ILE A 50 -14.37 19.71 14.29
CA ILE A 50 -13.63 18.50 13.97
C ILE A 50 -13.72 18.20 12.47
N ALA A 51 -12.58 18.01 11.83
CA ALA A 51 -12.54 17.62 10.44
C ALA A 51 -12.84 16.12 10.28
N VAL A 52 -13.84 15.78 9.47
CA VAL A 52 -14.13 14.42 9.01
C VAL A 52 -13.74 14.32 7.55
N VAL A 53 -12.98 13.29 7.21
CA VAL A 53 -12.40 13.09 5.88
C VAL A 53 -12.82 11.74 5.33
N LEU A 54 -13.26 11.71 4.07
CA LEU A 54 -13.42 10.49 3.28
C LEU A 54 -12.24 10.36 2.33
N VAL A 55 -11.58 9.22 2.35
CA VAL A 55 -10.48 8.90 1.44
C VAL A 55 -10.93 7.76 0.54
N LEU A 56 -10.88 7.96 -0.78
CA LEU A 56 -11.20 6.91 -1.75
C LEU A 56 -10.12 5.82 -1.70
N ASN A 57 -10.55 4.59 -1.49
CA ASN A 57 -9.67 3.41 -1.46
C ASN A 57 -9.50 2.89 -2.89
N LEU A 58 -8.43 3.31 -3.56
CA LEU A 58 -8.02 2.75 -4.84
C LEU A 58 -7.01 1.62 -4.59
N GLN A 59 -7.20 0.49 -5.26
CA GLN A 59 -6.21 -0.58 -5.24
C GLN A 59 -4.93 -0.07 -5.91
N GLY A 60 -3.83 0.00 -5.14
CA GLY A 60 -2.51 0.37 -5.65
C GLY A 60 -2.11 1.85 -5.57
N GLU A 61 -3.02 2.78 -5.26
CA GLU A 61 -2.70 4.20 -5.11
C GLU A 61 -2.96 4.71 -3.68
N GLN A 62 -1.92 5.27 -3.05
CA GLN A 62 -2.01 5.80 -1.67
C GLN A 62 -2.65 7.20 -1.58
N ARG A 63 -3.09 7.81 -2.69
CA ARG A 63 -3.59 9.18 -2.73
C ARG A 63 -4.89 9.29 -3.52
N GLY A 64 -5.93 8.65 -3.02
CA GLY A 64 -7.28 8.83 -3.56
C GLY A 64 -7.83 10.24 -3.28
N THR A 65 -8.84 10.65 -4.05
CA THR A 65 -9.60 11.89 -3.85
C THR A 65 -10.12 11.96 -2.41
N ARG A 66 -10.04 13.13 -1.81
CA ARG A 66 -10.46 13.37 -0.42
C ARG A 66 -11.65 14.32 -0.38
N TYR A 67 -12.70 13.92 0.33
CA TYR A 67 -13.84 14.76 0.67
C TYR A 67 -13.75 15.11 2.15
N LYS A 68 -14.09 16.35 2.52
CA LYS A 68 -13.90 16.84 3.88
C LYS A 68 -15.08 17.72 4.29
N ALA A 69 -15.54 17.57 5.53
CA ALA A 69 -16.41 18.49 6.21
C ALA A 69 -15.90 18.77 7.63
N PHE A 70 -16.37 19.85 8.23
CA PHE A 70 -16.16 20.14 9.64
C PHE A 70 -17.48 19.97 10.38
N THR A 71 -17.41 19.56 11.64
CA THR A 71 -18.57 19.49 12.52
C THR A 71 -19.05 20.88 12.90
N ASP A 72 -20.37 21.03 13.00
CA ASP A 72 -21.04 22.21 13.55
C ASP A 72 -20.99 22.27 15.10
N ASP A 73 -21.67 23.24 15.68
CA ASP A 73 -21.71 23.45 17.13
C ASP A 73 -22.35 22.28 17.89
N THR A 74 -23.13 21.43 17.23
CA THR A 74 -23.74 20.22 17.80
C THR A 74 -22.89 18.99 17.63
N GLY A 75 -21.75 19.12 16.92
CA GLY A 75 -20.88 18.02 16.53
C GLY A 75 -21.35 17.27 15.29
N THR A 76 -22.38 17.76 14.58
CA THR A 76 -22.91 17.11 13.38
C THR A 76 -22.11 17.53 12.15
N TYR A 77 -21.89 16.59 11.21
CA TYR A 77 -21.24 16.88 9.94
C TYR A 77 -22.03 16.33 8.75
N ARG A 78 -21.81 16.94 7.59
CA ARG A 78 -22.40 16.52 6.33
C ARG A 78 -21.39 16.65 5.19
N ILE A 79 -21.14 15.55 4.48
CA ILE A 79 -20.32 15.52 3.26
C ILE A 79 -21.25 15.20 2.10
N THR A 80 -21.29 16.04 1.07
CA THR A 80 -22.19 15.92 -0.08
C THR A 80 -21.41 15.70 -1.37
N ASN A 81 -22.12 15.31 -2.43
CA ASN A 81 -21.57 15.11 -3.78
C ASN A 81 -20.43 14.09 -3.82
N VAL A 82 -20.55 13.02 -3.04
CA VAL A 82 -19.57 11.94 -3.01
C VAL A 82 -19.90 10.93 -4.11
N PRO A 83 -18.99 10.71 -5.07
CA PRO A 83 -19.17 9.68 -6.09
C PRO A 83 -19.29 8.28 -5.51
N PRO A 84 -19.93 7.33 -6.24
CA PRO A 84 -19.94 5.93 -5.84
C PRO A 84 -18.52 5.38 -5.71
N GLY A 85 -18.28 4.56 -4.69
CA GLY A 85 -16.97 3.96 -4.46
C GLY A 85 -16.78 3.41 -3.05
N LYS A 86 -15.62 2.83 -2.82
CA LYS A 86 -15.20 2.35 -1.49
C LYS A 86 -14.35 3.41 -0.82
N TYR A 87 -14.77 3.89 0.34
CA TYR A 87 -14.11 4.97 1.07
C TYR A 87 -13.72 4.53 2.48
N SER A 88 -12.71 5.21 3.01
CA SER A 88 -12.42 5.22 4.45
C SER A 88 -12.82 6.58 5.03
N ALA A 89 -13.76 6.58 5.98
CA ALA A 89 -14.12 7.75 6.76
C ALA A 89 -13.28 7.79 8.04
N LEU A 90 -12.70 8.94 8.35
CA LEU A 90 -11.84 9.14 9.52
C LEU A 90 -11.93 10.58 10.04
N THR A 91 -11.60 10.78 11.30
CA THR A 91 -11.44 12.12 11.88
C THR A 91 -9.97 12.57 11.76
N ALA A 92 -9.76 13.80 11.31
CA ALA A 92 -8.43 14.39 11.18
C ALA A 92 -8.21 15.44 12.28
N THR A 93 -7.82 14.97 13.47
CA THR A 93 -7.53 15.83 14.61
C THR A 93 -6.29 15.34 15.37
N PRO A 94 -5.25 16.18 15.53
CA PRO A 94 -4.01 15.74 16.15
C PRO A 94 -4.10 15.44 17.64
N ALA A 95 -4.99 16.13 18.36
CA ALA A 95 -5.08 16.08 19.82
C ALA A 95 -6.08 15.04 20.35
N PHE A 96 -6.97 14.55 19.48
CA PHE A 96 -8.00 13.61 19.86
C PHE A 96 -7.89 12.34 19.04
N VAL A 97 -8.29 11.24 19.62
CA VAL A 97 -8.30 9.93 18.99
C VAL A 97 -9.66 9.30 19.18
N ALA A 98 -10.10 8.59 18.19
CA ALA A 98 -11.37 7.90 18.32
C ALA A 98 -11.19 6.68 19.24
N ILE A 99 -12.14 6.43 20.15
CA ILE A 99 -12.20 5.25 20.99
C ILE A 99 -12.50 4.04 20.10
N ASP A 100 -12.02 2.88 20.45
CA ASP A 100 -12.17 1.59 19.74
C ASP A 100 -11.30 1.39 18.52
N GLN A 101 -9.97 1.75 18.63
CA GLN A 101 -9.21 1.64 17.43
C GLN A 101 -7.76 1.38 17.49
N PHE A 102 -7.43 0.31 16.84
CA PHE A 102 -6.13 0.10 16.23
C PHE A 102 -6.25 0.08 14.70
N ALA A 103 -6.19 1.26 14.11
CA ALA A 103 -6.05 1.40 12.68
C ALA A 103 -5.08 2.53 12.39
N GLY A 104 -3.81 2.18 12.17
CA GLY A 104 -2.81 3.06 11.60
C GLY A 104 -2.53 4.39 12.35
N PRO A 105 -1.70 5.26 11.77
CA PRO A 105 -1.26 6.51 12.40
C PRO A 105 -2.35 7.59 12.53
N PHE A 106 -3.56 7.34 12.04
CA PHE A 106 -4.65 8.33 11.97
C PHE A 106 -5.90 7.96 12.78
N GLY A 107 -5.83 6.90 13.62
CA GLY A 107 -6.98 6.43 14.38
C GLY A 107 -7.95 5.56 13.57
N LYS A 108 -9.22 5.43 14.00
CA LYS A 108 -10.27 4.63 13.33
C LYS A 108 -10.55 5.17 11.96
N SER A 109 -10.53 4.27 10.99
CA SER A 109 -11.23 4.47 9.75
C SER A 109 -12.46 3.57 9.67
N VAL A 110 -13.57 4.13 9.27
CA VAL A 110 -14.80 3.39 8.98
C VAL A 110 -14.83 3.15 7.48
N THR A 111 -14.78 1.90 7.06
CA THR A 111 -14.94 1.54 5.64
C THR A 111 -16.40 1.70 5.23
N LEU A 112 -16.66 2.40 4.12
CA LEU A 112 -17.97 2.66 3.56
C LEU A 112 -17.99 2.28 2.09
N LEU A 113 -19.01 1.55 1.68
CA LEU A 113 -19.32 1.27 0.29
C LEU A 113 -20.47 2.19 -0.13
N ILE A 114 -20.15 3.24 -0.88
CA ILE A 114 -21.10 4.29 -1.24
C ILE A 114 -21.66 4.02 -2.63
N ASN A 115 -22.99 3.97 -2.74
CA ASN A 115 -23.71 3.87 -4.02
C ASN A 115 -24.08 5.26 -4.54
N LYS A 116 -24.47 5.30 -5.83
CA LYS A 116 -24.91 6.54 -6.46
C LYS A 116 -26.16 7.09 -5.75
N ASP A 117 -26.18 8.40 -5.49
CA ASP A 117 -27.29 9.15 -4.90
C ASP A 117 -27.77 8.61 -3.52
N GLU A 118 -26.95 7.84 -2.84
CA GLU A 118 -27.25 7.27 -1.53
C GLU A 118 -27.11 8.31 -0.42
N THR A 119 -27.98 8.23 0.58
CA THR A 119 -27.79 8.94 1.86
C THR A 119 -27.31 7.92 2.90
N VAL A 120 -26.08 8.12 3.41
CA VAL A 120 -25.45 7.30 4.44
C VAL A 120 -25.48 8.10 5.74
N GLU A 121 -26.19 7.61 6.72
CA GLU A 121 -26.38 8.28 8.00
C GLU A 121 -25.71 7.53 9.15
N ASN A 122 -25.56 8.21 10.29
CA ASN A 122 -25.07 7.65 11.54
C ASN A 122 -23.63 7.11 11.44
N ILE A 123 -22.77 7.78 10.67
CA ILE A 123 -21.34 7.49 10.65
C ILE A 123 -20.68 8.31 11.77
N ASP A 124 -20.81 7.80 12.98
CA ASP A 124 -20.47 8.52 14.20
C ASP A 124 -19.06 8.21 14.69
N PHE A 125 -18.44 9.18 15.34
CA PHE A 125 -17.14 9.05 15.98
C PHE A 125 -17.20 9.55 17.42
N GLU A 126 -16.74 8.72 18.34
CA GLU A 126 -16.52 9.14 19.72
C GLU A 126 -15.01 9.34 19.91
N LEU A 127 -14.63 10.51 20.38
CA LEU A 127 -13.25 10.93 20.56
C LEU A 127 -12.90 11.08 22.02
N VAL A 128 -11.67 10.72 22.37
CA VAL A 128 -11.04 11.05 23.65
C VAL A 128 -9.79 11.88 23.40
N ARG A 129 -9.39 12.63 24.40
CA ARG A 129 -8.12 13.35 24.32
C ARG A 129 -6.97 12.35 24.34
N GLY A 130 -6.14 12.37 23.30
CA GLY A 130 -4.97 11.53 23.23
C GLY A 130 -3.95 11.87 24.31
N GLY A 131 -3.28 10.84 24.82
CA GLY A 131 -2.14 11.01 25.72
C GLY A 131 -0.87 11.39 24.95
N VAL A 132 0.18 11.66 25.69
CA VAL A 132 1.50 12.07 25.20
C VAL A 132 2.58 11.24 25.90
N ILE A 133 3.60 10.83 25.15
CA ILE A 133 4.83 10.24 25.70
C ILE A 133 6.00 11.13 25.26
N THR A 134 6.86 11.48 26.21
CA THR A 134 8.09 12.23 25.96
C THR A 134 9.29 11.55 26.61
N GLY A 135 10.44 11.65 25.96
CA GLY A 135 11.69 11.11 26.47
C GLY A 135 12.85 11.54 25.60
N LYS A 136 14.02 11.02 25.92
CA LYS A 136 15.27 11.28 25.23
C LYS A 136 15.90 9.97 24.78
N VAL A 137 16.52 9.98 23.60
CA VAL A 137 17.33 8.85 23.10
C VAL A 137 18.79 9.26 23.13
N THR A 138 19.61 8.44 23.81
CA THR A 138 21.05 8.64 23.94
C THR A 138 21.81 7.36 23.60
N ASP A 139 23.08 7.49 23.24
CA ASP A 139 24.03 6.37 23.24
C ASP A 139 24.51 6.02 24.66
N SER A 140 25.36 5.00 24.78
CA SER A 140 25.96 4.57 26.04
C SER A 140 26.87 5.63 26.69
N ASP A 141 27.37 6.59 25.95
CA ASP A 141 28.18 7.71 26.45
C ASP A 141 27.31 8.93 26.85
N GLY A 142 26.00 8.81 26.77
CA GLY A 142 25.04 9.89 27.08
C GLY A 142 24.87 10.93 25.98
N ARG A 143 25.46 10.72 24.79
CA ARG A 143 25.30 11.63 23.65
C ARG A 143 23.93 11.47 23.02
N PRO A 144 23.26 12.57 22.63
CA PRO A 144 21.94 12.49 22.01
C PRO A 144 22.00 11.83 20.62
N LEU A 145 21.01 10.98 20.33
CA LEU A 145 20.80 10.45 18.98
C LEU A 145 19.78 11.31 18.26
N ILE A 146 20.26 12.00 17.21
CA ILE A 146 19.52 13.01 16.42
C ILE A 146 18.83 12.35 15.25
N GLU A 147 17.61 12.80 14.90
CA GLU A 147 16.75 12.30 13.81
C GLU A 147 16.48 10.78 13.89
N GLU A 148 16.61 10.22 15.08
CA GLU A 148 16.37 8.82 15.29
C GLU A 148 14.88 8.52 15.39
N THR A 149 14.44 7.44 14.75
CA THR A 149 13.04 7.04 14.78
C THR A 149 12.69 6.41 16.14
N VAL A 150 11.72 7.02 16.82
CA VAL A 150 11.10 6.44 18.02
C VAL A 150 9.69 6.01 17.67
N SER A 151 9.33 4.79 18.01
CA SER A 151 8.02 4.22 17.74
C SER A 151 7.38 3.64 18.99
N ILE A 152 6.05 3.65 19.02
CA ILE A 152 5.26 2.97 20.04
C ILE A 152 4.51 1.80 19.41
N SER A 153 4.37 0.73 20.17
CA SER A 153 3.53 -0.42 19.85
C SER A 153 2.65 -0.77 21.04
N ASN A 154 1.49 -1.38 20.79
CA ASN A 154 0.66 -1.88 21.87
C ASN A 154 1.42 -3.02 22.61
N ALA A 155 1.44 -2.96 23.94
CA ALA A 155 2.14 -3.96 24.76
C ALA A 155 1.53 -5.36 24.65
N GLU A 156 0.27 -5.46 24.31
CA GLU A 156 -0.50 -6.72 24.19
C GLU A 156 -0.48 -7.30 22.77
N SER A 157 0.09 -6.59 21.79
CA SER A 157 0.21 -7.08 20.42
C SER A 157 1.31 -8.11 20.29
N ASP A 158 1.06 -9.16 19.49
CA ASP A 158 2.11 -10.12 19.12
C ASP A 158 3.29 -9.37 18.46
N PRO A 159 4.51 -9.51 18.98
CA PRO A 159 5.70 -8.85 18.42
C PRO A 159 5.96 -9.18 16.94
N LYS A 160 5.52 -10.36 16.49
CA LYS A 160 5.61 -10.80 15.09
C LYS A 160 4.76 -9.98 14.12
N TYR A 161 3.63 -9.46 14.61
CA TYR A 161 2.68 -8.69 13.82
C TYR A 161 2.59 -7.25 14.32
N GLY A 162 3.56 -6.82 15.13
CA GLY A 162 3.59 -5.58 15.89
C GLY A 162 2.96 -4.39 15.18
N SER A 163 1.78 -4.02 15.64
CA SER A 163 1.09 -2.84 15.16
C SER A 163 1.82 -1.61 15.65
N ARG A 164 2.70 -1.06 14.82
CA ARG A 164 3.29 0.26 15.07
C ARG A 164 2.15 1.28 15.12
N VAL A 165 1.86 1.79 16.30
CA VAL A 165 0.77 2.75 16.50
C VAL A 165 1.17 4.12 15.97
N ARG A 166 2.39 4.57 16.25
CA ARG A 166 2.91 5.87 15.83
C ARG A 166 4.42 5.91 15.93
N GLY A 167 5.06 6.76 15.11
CA GLY A 167 6.49 7.02 15.18
C GLY A 167 6.77 8.51 15.01
N MET A 168 7.81 9.00 15.67
CA MET A 168 8.33 10.36 15.55
C MET A 168 9.86 10.29 15.50
N ARG A 169 10.50 11.34 15.00
CA ARG A 169 11.96 11.45 15.04
C ARG A 169 12.38 12.30 16.24
N THR A 170 13.56 12.02 16.79
CA THR A 170 14.20 12.86 17.80
C THR A 170 14.66 14.18 17.21
N ASP A 171 14.65 15.23 18.03
CA ASP A 171 15.21 16.53 17.70
C ASP A 171 16.76 16.55 17.83
N ASP A 172 17.36 17.73 17.67
CA ASP A 172 18.81 17.96 17.77
C ASP A 172 19.41 17.70 19.18
N ARG A 173 18.55 17.56 20.20
CA ARG A 173 18.94 17.21 21.58
C ARG A 173 18.61 15.75 21.91
N GLY A 174 18.19 14.95 20.91
CA GLY A 174 17.74 13.59 21.09
C GLY A 174 16.36 13.45 21.74
N VAL A 175 15.60 14.55 21.89
CA VAL A 175 14.29 14.55 22.54
C VAL A 175 13.21 14.16 21.54
N TYR A 176 12.25 13.35 21.95
CA TYR A 176 11.06 13.01 21.19
C TYR A 176 9.78 13.31 21.97
N ARG A 177 8.70 13.57 21.24
CA ARG A 177 7.37 13.79 21.78
C ARG A 177 6.32 13.16 20.87
N ILE A 178 5.71 12.08 21.32
CA ILE A 178 4.65 11.38 20.59
C ILE A 178 3.33 11.76 21.26
N PHE A 179 2.41 12.34 20.49
CA PHE A 179 1.11 12.80 20.98
C PHE A 179 -0.05 12.13 20.22
N GLY A 180 -1.27 12.28 20.72
CA GLY A 180 -2.46 11.66 20.14
C GLY A 180 -2.40 10.14 20.28
N ILE A 181 -2.00 9.67 21.46
CA ILE A 181 -1.91 8.26 21.78
C ILE A 181 -3.21 7.84 22.48
N PRO A 182 -3.92 6.82 22.00
CA PRO A 182 -5.07 6.29 22.71
C PRO A 182 -4.70 5.84 24.13
N PRO A 183 -5.61 5.94 25.13
CA PRO A 183 -5.37 5.32 26.43
C PRO A 183 -5.07 3.82 26.28
N GLY A 184 -4.07 3.32 27.01
CA GLY A 184 -3.65 1.93 26.91
C GLY A 184 -2.22 1.68 27.39
N ASN A 185 -1.75 0.45 27.18
CA ASN A 185 -0.42 -0.01 27.53
C ASN A 185 0.47 -0.12 26.30
N TYR A 186 1.64 0.51 26.37
CA TYR A 186 2.53 0.63 25.21
C TYR A 186 3.96 0.22 25.53
N LYS A 187 4.67 -0.23 24.51
CA LYS A 187 6.13 -0.34 24.50
C LYS A 187 6.69 0.72 23.57
N VAL A 188 7.77 1.36 24.00
CA VAL A 188 8.44 2.44 23.28
C VAL A 188 9.81 1.98 22.87
N ALA A 189 10.16 2.17 21.61
CA ALA A 189 11.44 1.74 21.06
C ALA A 189 12.09 2.81 20.20
N ALA A 190 13.38 2.97 20.32
CA ALA A 190 14.23 3.70 19.39
C ALA A 190 14.79 2.75 18.32
N GLY A 191 14.98 3.26 17.13
CA GLY A 191 15.39 2.48 15.97
C GLY A 191 14.23 1.75 15.31
N THR A 192 14.56 1.09 14.22
CA THR A 192 13.60 0.31 13.46
C THR A 192 13.93 -1.17 13.56
N ASN A 193 12.92 -2.01 13.62
CA ASN A 193 13.08 -3.43 13.41
C ASN A 193 13.67 -3.66 12.00
N GLU A 194 14.61 -4.57 11.87
CA GLU A 194 15.26 -4.92 10.59
C GLU A 194 14.26 -5.27 9.47
N LEU A 195 13.08 -5.75 9.84
CA LEU A 195 12.00 -6.08 8.92
C LEU A 195 11.17 -4.85 8.46
N SER A 196 11.23 -3.74 9.16
CA SER A 196 10.35 -2.59 8.92
C SER A 196 10.99 -1.45 8.14
N SER A 197 12.32 -1.42 7.99
CA SER A 197 13.02 -0.39 7.25
C SER A 197 13.23 -0.81 5.80
N ARG A 198 12.41 -0.30 4.89
CA ARG A 198 12.61 -0.49 3.44
C ARG A 198 13.73 0.39 2.86
N TRP A 199 14.28 1.34 3.65
CA TRP A 199 15.09 2.42 3.10
C TRP A 199 16.46 2.60 3.76
N GLU A 200 16.67 2.10 4.99
CA GLU A 200 17.93 2.27 5.71
C GLU A 200 18.24 1.04 6.58
N ILE A 201 19.51 0.64 6.63
CA ILE A 201 19.99 -0.32 7.62
C ILE A 201 20.10 0.46 8.94
N PRO A 202 19.38 0.05 10.00
CA PRO A 202 19.42 0.77 11.26
C PRO A 202 20.85 0.84 11.81
N ARG A 203 21.27 1.99 12.30
CA ARG A 203 22.62 2.18 12.87
C ARG A 203 22.87 1.36 14.12
N PHE A 204 21.79 0.92 14.81
CA PHE A 204 21.85 0.08 16.00
C PHE A 204 20.60 -0.82 16.05
N ARG A 205 20.67 -1.84 16.88
CA ARG A 205 19.52 -2.73 17.11
C ARG A 205 18.37 -1.93 17.74
N GLN A 206 17.14 -2.25 17.35
CA GLN A 206 15.98 -1.68 18.01
C GLN A 206 16.10 -1.85 19.53
N THR A 207 16.04 -0.73 20.25
CA THR A 207 16.19 -0.69 21.71
C THR A 207 14.91 -0.16 22.33
N PHE A 208 14.35 -0.92 23.24
CA PHE A 208 13.14 -0.54 23.97
C PHE A 208 13.50 0.17 25.27
N HIS A 209 12.60 1.06 25.71
CA HIS A 209 12.71 1.72 27.00
C HIS A 209 12.83 0.72 28.16
N PRO A 210 13.80 0.89 29.11
CA PRO A 210 14.82 1.95 29.10
C PRO A 210 16.06 1.62 28.23
N ASP A 211 16.42 0.33 28.05
CA ASP A 211 17.63 -0.11 27.35
C ASP A 211 17.59 -1.57 26.86
N ALA A 212 16.39 -2.14 26.77
CA ALA A 212 16.20 -3.55 26.41
C ALA A 212 16.28 -3.75 24.89
N THR A 213 17.02 -4.78 24.46
CA THR A 213 17.08 -5.20 23.05
C THR A 213 16.08 -6.31 22.71
N ASP A 214 15.40 -6.86 23.73
CA ASP A 214 14.31 -7.82 23.58
C ASP A 214 12.99 -7.19 24.07
N VAL A 215 11.95 -7.30 23.26
CA VAL A 215 10.63 -6.76 23.56
C VAL A 215 10.00 -7.34 24.82
N SER A 216 10.36 -8.59 25.19
CA SER A 216 9.86 -9.23 26.42
C SER A 216 10.39 -8.57 27.70
N GLN A 217 11.56 -7.92 27.61
CA GLN A 217 12.21 -7.20 28.72
C GLN A 217 11.88 -5.71 28.74
N ALA A 218 11.13 -5.22 27.74
CA ALA A 218 10.77 -3.81 27.64
C ALA A 218 9.80 -3.40 28.74
N THR A 219 10.02 -2.23 29.33
CA THR A 219 9.08 -1.62 30.29
C THR A 219 7.80 -1.23 29.58
N THR A 220 6.67 -1.58 30.18
CA THR A 220 5.34 -1.17 29.70
C THR A 220 4.99 0.23 30.21
N ILE A 221 4.61 1.10 29.30
CA ILE A 221 4.20 2.49 29.60
C ILE A 221 2.68 2.56 29.55
N ASN A 222 2.07 2.92 30.69
CA ASN A 222 0.64 3.16 30.75
C ASN A 222 0.34 4.61 30.36
N VAL A 223 -0.53 4.79 29.38
CA VAL A 223 -1.00 6.10 28.90
C VAL A 223 -2.46 6.25 29.27
N THR A 224 -2.80 7.32 29.98
CA THR A 224 -4.18 7.67 30.31
C THR A 224 -4.67 8.85 29.47
N GLU A 225 -5.98 9.05 29.40
CA GLU A 225 -6.62 10.11 28.61
C GLU A 225 -6.02 11.48 28.92
N GLY A 226 -5.49 12.16 27.90
CA GLY A 226 -4.95 13.52 28.01
C GLY A 226 -3.73 13.68 28.91
N SER A 227 -3.16 12.58 29.43
CA SER A 227 -1.95 12.63 30.27
C SER A 227 -0.70 12.84 29.42
N GLU A 228 0.36 13.35 30.07
CA GLU A 228 1.71 13.35 29.52
C GLU A 228 2.62 12.51 30.40
N THR A 229 3.12 11.39 29.82
CA THR A 229 4.09 10.52 30.48
C THR A 229 5.47 10.97 30.05
N THR A 230 6.27 11.45 30.98
CA THR A 230 7.62 12.00 30.78
C THR A 230 8.70 11.03 31.21
N ASN A 231 9.96 11.33 30.86
CA ASN A 231 11.14 10.54 31.23
C ASN A 231 11.10 9.10 30.70
N VAL A 232 10.47 8.88 29.55
CA VAL A 232 10.53 7.58 28.85
C VAL A 232 11.81 7.57 28.00
N ASP A 233 12.94 7.60 28.69
CA ASP A 233 14.25 7.71 28.07
C ASP A 233 14.73 6.34 27.54
N ILE A 234 15.48 6.36 26.44
CA ILE A 234 16.02 5.16 25.84
C ILE A 234 17.53 5.32 25.68
N THR A 235 18.28 4.41 26.30
CA THR A 235 19.74 4.34 26.15
C THR A 235 20.08 3.21 25.21
N VAL A 236 20.58 3.56 24.03
CA VAL A 236 21.02 2.60 23.04
C VAL A 236 22.42 2.11 23.42
N LYS A 237 22.54 0.82 23.70
CA LYS A 237 23.83 0.19 23.97
C LYS A 237 24.65 0.20 22.69
N GLY A 238 25.84 0.75 22.73
CA GLY A 238 26.79 1.11 21.70
C GLY A 238 26.54 0.49 20.32
N GLY A 239 26.56 1.32 19.29
CA GLY A 239 26.34 0.84 17.93
C GLY A 239 27.32 -0.29 17.60
N GLU A 240 26.84 -1.38 17.04
CA GLU A 240 27.71 -2.41 16.46
C GLU A 240 28.64 -1.69 15.47
N ARG A 241 29.90 -2.10 15.44
CA ARG A 241 30.86 -1.56 14.48
C ARG A 241 30.30 -1.78 13.08
N THR A 242 30.23 -0.73 12.31
CA THR A 242 29.74 -0.78 10.94
C THR A 242 30.89 -0.72 9.95
N TYR A 243 30.65 -1.25 8.78
CA TYR A 243 31.62 -1.41 7.71
C TYR A 243 31.04 -0.86 6.41
N SER A 244 31.92 -0.64 5.45
CA SER A 244 31.55 -0.22 4.10
C SER A 244 31.84 -1.31 3.08
N ILE A 245 31.05 -1.26 2.00
CA ILE A 245 31.36 -2.02 0.78
C ILE A 245 31.64 -1.05 -0.35
N ARG A 246 32.65 -1.37 -1.15
CA ARG A 246 32.95 -0.72 -2.41
C ARG A 246 33.14 -1.77 -3.50
N GLY A 247 32.74 -1.41 -4.71
CA GLY A 247 32.88 -2.30 -5.84
C GLY A 247 32.68 -1.59 -7.15
N ARG A 248 32.58 -2.35 -8.22
CA ARG A 248 32.35 -1.86 -9.58
C ARG A 248 31.22 -2.58 -10.26
N ILE A 249 30.43 -1.83 -10.99
CA ILE A 249 29.43 -2.34 -11.93
C ILE A 249 30.05 -2.28 -13.31
N ILE A 250 30.11 -3.42 -13.98
CA ILE A 250 30.73 -3.54 -15.29
C ILE A 250 29.79 -4.22 -16.28
N ASP A 251 29.97 -3.96 -17.54
CA ASP A 251 29.41 -4.75 -18.63
C ASP A 251 30.04 -6.14 -18.61
N GLY A 252 29.22 -7.17 -18.47
CA GLY A 252 29.66 -8.55 -18.33
C GLY A 252 30.35 -9.13 -19.58
N ASP A 253 30.07 -8.56 -20.77
CA ASP A 253 30.65 -8.99 -22.03
C ASP A 253 32.01 -8.32 -22.32
N THR A 254 32.10 -7.02 -22.06
CA THR A 254 33.25 -6.19 -22.44
C THR A 254 34.16 -5.85 -21.28
N GLY A 255 33.71 -6.03 -20.04
CA GLY A 255 34.43 -5.62 -18.83
C GLY A 255 34.48 -4.10 -18.62
N ARG A 256 33.81 -3.31 -19.45
CA ARG A 256 33.83 -1.84 -19.35
C ARG A 256 32.99 -1.36 -18.15
N PRO A 257 33.44 -0.31 -17.45
CA PRO A 257 32.66 0.29 -16.39
C PRO A 257 31.29 0.79 -16.87
N MET A 258 30.26 0.61 -16.06
CA MET A 258 28.89 1.05 -16.33
C MET A 258 28.50 2.16 -15.37
N ALA A 259 28.31 3.37 -15.89
CA ALA A 259 27.95 4.57 -15.13
C ALA A 259 26.44 4.75 -15.02
N ASN A 260 25.99 5.49 -13.98
CA ASN A 260 24.60 5.84 -13.74
C ASN A 260 23.65 4.62 -13.59
N VAL A 261 24.18 3.50 -13.11
CA VAL A 261 23.37 2.29 -12.85
C VAL A 261 22.83 2.36 -11.43
N PRO A 262 21.49 2.40 -11.25
CA PRO A 262 20.88 2.38 -9.91
C PRO A 262 21.13 1.03 -9.24
N TYR A 263 21.56 1.06 -7.98
CA TYR A 263 21.82 -0.15 -7.20
C TYR A 263 21.24 -0.06 -5.80
N GLY A 264 21.20 -1.21 -5.15
CA GLY A 264 20.78 -1.34 -3.76
C GLY A 264 21.42 -2.55 -3.10
N ILE A 265 21.07 -2.75 -1.84
CA ILE A 265 21.57 -3.84 -1.01
C ILE A 265 20.40 -4.75 -0.60
N THR A 266 20.52 -6.05 -0.84
CA THR A 266 19.68 -7.07 -0.23
C THR A 266 20.27 -7.46 1.11
N VAL A 267 19.47 -7.46 2.16
CA VAL A 267 19.81 -7.95 3.50
C VAL A 267 19.16 -9.32 3.68
N TYR A 268 19.95 -10.34 3.99
CA TYR A 268 19.44 -11.68 4.34
C TYR A 268 19.21 -11.74 5.85
N LEU A 269 17.94 -11.75 6.25
CA LEU A 269 17.53 -11.78 7.66
C LEU A 269 17.58 -13.20 8.24
N ASN A 270 17.26 -14.19 7.41
CA ASN A 270 17.37 -15.63 7.65
C ASN A 270 17.32 -16.40 6.34
N GLN A 271 17.31 -17.74 6.38
CA GLN A 271 17.32 -18.59 5.17
C GLN A 271 16.12 -18.34 4.22
N ASN A 272 15.00 -17.83 4.75
CA ASN A 272 13.74 -17.67 3.98
C ASN A 272 13.26 -16.22 3.92
N SER A 273 13.99 -15.26 4.49
CA SER A 273 13.56 -13.87 4.55
C SER A 273 14.70 -12.94 4.13
N ARG A 274 14.38 -12.07 3.17
CA ARG A 274 15.29 -11.04 2.67
C ARG A 274 14.54 -9.73 2.44
N SER A 275 15.25 -8.62 2.54
CA SER A 275 14.73 -7.27 2.28
C SER A 275 15.69 -6.50 1.39
N GLY A 276 15.18 -5.89 0.32
CA GLY A 276 15.95 -5.00 -0.54
C GLY A 276 15.88 -3.56 -0.03
N LEU A 277 17.04 -2.91 0.01
CA LEU A 277 17.19 -1.50 0.39
C LEU A 277 17.79 -0.75 -0.80
N SER A 278 17.22 0.40 -1.14
CA SER A 278 17.79 1.31 -2.15
C SER A 278 17.55 2.75 -1.69
N ASP A 279 18.61 3.53 -1.68
CA ASP A 279 18.58 4.96 -1.33
C ASP A 279 18.59 5.88 -2.57
N GLY A 280 18.44 5.29 -3.76
CA GLY A 280 18.51 6.00 -5.04
C GLY A 280 19.93 6.24 -5.54
N SER A 281 20.95 5.66 -4.90
CA SER A 281 22.33 5.74 -5.35
C SER A 281 22.53 5.12 -6.73
N VAL A 282 23.45 5.72 -7.49
CA VAL A 282 23.88 5.25 -8.83
C VAL A 282 25.39 5.12 -8.89
N SER A 283 25.89 4.23 -9.74
CA SER A 283 27.33 4.10 -10.00
C SER A 283 27.91 5.39 -10.64
N ASN A 284 29.15 5.71 -10.30
CA ASN A 284 29.85 6.87 -10.87
C ASN A 284 30.36 6.59 -12.31
N SER A 285 31.09 7.57 -12.91
CA SER A 285 31.64 7.46 -14.27
C SER A 285 32.61 6.28 -14.48
N ASN A 286 33.22 5.79 -13.40
CA ASN A 286 34.12 4.63 -13.43
C ASN A 286 33.39 3.31 -13.06
N GLY A 287 32.04 3.34 -13.01
CA GLY A 287 31.22 2.20 -12.60
C GLY A 287 31.30 1.88 -11.11
N GLU A 288 31.95 2.73 -10.30
CA GLU A 288 32.16 2.46 -8.89
C GLU A 288 30.88 2.73 -8.08
N PHE A 289 30.64 1.88 -7.11
CA PHE A 289 29.58 2.04 -6.12
C PHE A 289 30.14 1.91 -4.70
N LYS A 290 29.41 2.46 -3.72
CA LYS A 290 29.75 2.42 -2.31
C LYS A 290 28.47 2.31 -1.48
N TRP A 291 28.50 1.48 -0.43
CA TRP A 291 27.48 1.46 0.60
C TRP A 291 28.12 1.48 1.98
N GLU A 292 27.54 2.22 2.88
CA GLU A 292 28.10 2.45 4.23
C GLU A 292 27.15 1.93 5.31
N ASN A 293 27.66 1.89 6.53
CA ASN A 293 26.89 1.51 7.73
C ASN A 293 26.34 0.09 7.72
N LEU A 294 27.04 -0.85 7.07
CA LEU A 294 26.71 -2.28 7.11
C LEU A 294 27.17 -2.90 8.44
N ARG A 295 26.27 -3.62 9.11
CA ARG A 295 26.61 -4.46 10.25
C ARG A 295 27.14 -5.82 9.79
N PRO A 296 27.83 -6.59 10.67
CA PRO A 296 28.14 -7.98 10.35
C PRO A 296 26.88 -8.75 9.94
N GLY A 297 26.96 -9.47 8.82
CA GLY A 297 25.81 -10.18 8.25
C GLY A 297 25.99 -10.55 6.78
N LYS A 298 24.96 -11.21 6.22
CA LYS A 298 24.93 -11.63 4.81
C LYS A 298 24.11 -10.66 3.98
N TYR A 299 24.68 -10.30 2.86
CA TYR A 299 24.14 -9.28 1.97
C TYR A 299 24.30 -9.68 0.50
N ALA A 300 23.63 -8.98 -0.39
CA ALA A 300 23.95 -8.96 -1.80
C ALA A 300 23.77 -7.55 -2.37
N VAL A 301 24.58 -7.19 -3.37
CA VAL A 301 24.30 -6.02 -4.20
C VAL A 301 23.34 -6.42 -5.29
N PHE A 302 22.27 -5.68 -5.47
CA PHE A 302 21.36 -5.81 -6.61
C PHE A 302 21.34 -4.52 -7.43
N VAL A 303 21.00 -4.66 -8.69
CA VAL A 303 20.77 -3.52 -9.58
C VAL A 303 19.28 -3.31 -9.72
N ASN A 304 18.83 -2.08 -9.48
CA ASN A 304 17.44 -1.72 -9.74
C ASN A 304 17.21 -1.69 -11.24
N ASN A 305 16.35 -2.55 -11.72
CA ASN A 305 15.93 -2.51 -13.11
C ASN A 305 15.11 -1.24 -13.35
N VAL A 306 15.69 -0.28 -14.04
CA VAL A 306 14.93 0.82 -14.62
C VAL A 306 14.03 0.23 -15.70
N SER A 307 12.77 0.61 -15.72
CA SER A 307 11.69 0.02 -16.54
C SER A 307 11.99 -0.10 -18.05
N ASP A 308 13.06 0.54 -18.53
CA ASP A 308 13.49 0.54 -19.94
C ASP A 308 14.95 0.12 -20.14
N SER A 309 15.58 -0.51 -19.12
CA SER A 309 16.97 -0.94 -19.27
C SER A 309 17.07 -2.24 -20.07
N ASP A 310 17.99 -2.27 -21.04
CA ASP A 310 18.34 -3.49 -21.78
C ASP A 310 19.31 -4.41 -21.00
N TRP A 311 19.45 -4.19 -19.68
CA TRP A 311 20.42 -4.89 -18.84
C TRP A 311 19.76 -5.49 -17.60
N TYR A 312 20.27 -6.63 -17.15
CA TYR A 312 19.97 -7.20 -15.84
C TYR A 312 21.28 -7.56 -15.13
N ALA A 313 21.25 -7.73 -13.82
CA ALA A 313 22.33 -8.31 -13.06
C ALA A 313 21.79 -9.39 -12.12
N GLU A 314 22.55 -10.44 -11.94
CA GLU A 314 22.34 -11.32 -10.78
C GLU A 314 22.78 -10.60 -9.52
N GLU A 315 22.10 -10.89 -8.40
CA GLU A 315 22.54 -10.39 -7.10
C GLU A 315 23.96 -10.85 -6.81
N ALA A 316 24.84 -9.91 -6.42
CA ALA A 316 26.22 -10.23 -6.06
C ALA A 316 26.31 -10.43 -4.52
N PRO A 317 26.31 -11.67 -4.01
CA PRO A 317 26.32 -11.95 -2.58
C PRO A 317 27.67 -11.65 -1.97
N PHE A 318 27.66 -11.19 -0.71
CA PHE A 318 28.83 -10.97 0.11
C PHE A 318 28.50 -11.10 1.60
N GLU A 319 29.54 -11.24 2.44
CA GLU A 319 29.39 -11.33 3.88
C GLU A 319 30.28 -10.29 4.56
N VAL A 320 29.70 -9.49 5.41
CA VAL A 320 30.41 -8.53 6.26
C VAL A 320 30.68 -9.21 7.60
N ASN A 321 31.93 -9.33 7.97
CA ASN A 321 32.36 -9.88 9.26
C ASN A 321 32.94 -8.77 10.14
N ASP A 322 34.20 -8.39 9.92
CA ASP A 322 34.97 -7.50 10.78
C ASP A 322 35.77 -6.43 10.03
N ARG A 323 35.57 -6.30 8.70
CA ARG A 323 36.32 -5.38 7.83
C ARG A 323 35.47 -4.86 6.67
N ASP A 324 35.93 -3.76 6.09
CA ASP A 324 35.42 -3.22 4.83
C ASP A 324 35.67 -4.19 3.67
N ILE A 325 34.78 -4.17 2.68
CA ILE A 325 34.90 -4.95 1.45
C ILE A 325 35.15 -3.98 0.30
N THR A 326 36.17 -4.24 -0.52
CA THR A 326 36.65 -3.24 -1.50
C THR A 326 36.53 -3.68 -2.95
N ASP A 327 36.42 -4.96 -3.25
CA ASP A 327 36.63 -5.47 -4.61
C ASP A 327 35.42 -6.23 -5.18
N LEU A 328 34.20 -5.87 -4.77
CA LEU A 328 33.01 -6.52 -5.28
C LEU A 328 32.73 -6.10 -6.72
N VAL A 329 32.50 -7.07 -7.59
CA VAL A 329 32.16 -6.84 -9.00
C VAL A 329 30.74 -7.29 -9.26
N VAL A 330 29.92 -6.36 -9.78
CA VAL A 330 28.57 -6.64 -10.28
C VAL A 330 28.62 -6.61 -11.81
N LYS A 331 28.22 -7.70 -12.45
CA LYS A 331 28.22 -7.80 -13.91
C LYS A 331 26.82 -7.55 -14.46
N LEU A 332 26.70 -6.57 -15.35
CA LEU A 332 25.49 -6.36 -16.13
C LEU A 332 25.50 -7.24 -17.37
N MET A 333 24.46 -7.98 -17.55
CA MET A 333 24.25 -8.84 -18.72
C MET A 333 23.16 -8.24 -19.60
N LYS A 334 23.23 -8.43 -20.91
CA LYS A 334 22.12 -8.04 -21.79
C LYS A 334 20.85 -8.77 -21.38
N ALA A 335 19.82 -7.99 -21.11
CA ALA A 335 18.55 -8.50 -20.67
C ALA A 335 17.76 -9.15 -21.79
N THR A 336 17.03 -10.17 -21.44
CA THR A 336 15.96 -10.68 -22.29
C THR A 336 14.78 -9.75 -22.25
N THR A 337 14.16 -9.52 -23.39
CA THR A 337 12.92 -8.73 -23.50
C THR A 337 11.77 -9.60 -23.96
N ALA A 338 10.56 -9.28 -23.47
CA ALA A 338 9.34 -9.90 -23.96
C ALA A 338 8.28 -8.83 -24.24
N SER A 339 7.76 -8.83 -25.46
CA SER A 339 6.78 -7.84 -25.90
C SER A 339 5.58 -8.46 -26.60
N GLY A 340 4.45 -7.79 -26.48
CA GLY A 340 3.21 -8.26 -27.06
C GLY A 340 2.06 -7.29 -26.89
N VAL A 341 0.86 -7.81 -27.06
CA VAL A 341 -0.38 -7.06 -26.97
C VAL A 341 -1.44 -7.86 -26.22
N ILE A 342 -2.27 -7.18 -25.45
CA ILE A 342 -3.48 -7.75 -24.89
C ILE A 342 -4.58 -7.73 -25.96
N ILE A 343 -5.23 -8.86 -26.14
CA ILE A 343 -6.40 -9.02 -27.02
C ILE A 343 -7.60 -9.32 -26.15
N LEU A 344 -8.62 -8.48 -26.26
CA LEU A 344 -9.91 -8.71 -25.61
C LEU A 344 -10.72 -9.68 -26.47
N GLU A 345 -11.15 -10.78 -25.87
CA GLU A 345 -12.01 -11.77 -26.51
C GLU A 345 -13.47 -11.54 -26.08
N GLY A 346 -14.41 -11.61 -27.03
CA GLY A 346 -15.83 -11.54 -26.74
C GLY A 346 -16.46 -10.15 -26.82
N THR A 347 -15.69 -9.09 -27.06
CA THR A 347 -16.24 -7.74 -27.30
C THR A 347 -15.31 -6.87 -28.13
N ASP A 348 -15.88 -6.06 -29.00
CA ASP A 348 -15.18 -5.01 -29.77
C ASP A 348 -15.38 -3.61 -29.14
N ASP A 349 -15.99 -3.53 -27.97
CA ASP A 349 -16.29 -2.26 -27.31
C ASP A 349 -15.02 -1.57 -26.80
N LYS A 350 -14.63 -0.51 -27.51
CA LYS A 350 -13.47 0.32 -27.14
C LYS A 350 -13.60 0.98 -25.76
N SER A 351 -14.81 1.12 -25.23
CA SER A 351 -15.01 1.67 -23.88
C SER A 351 -14.49 0.71 -22.79
N VAL A 352 -14.42 -0.59 -23.09
CA VAL A 352 -13.82 -1.60 -22.21
C VAL A 352 -12.30 -1.44 -22.17
N LEU A 353 -11.67 -1.01 -23.27
CA LEU A 353 -10.22 -0.73 -23.30
C LEU A 353 -9.86 0.43 -22.36
N ALA A 354 -10.73 1.42 -22.20
CA ALA A 354 -10.51 2.51 -21.25
C ALA A 354 -10.50 2.01 -19.78
N LYS A 355 -11.13 0.87 -19.49
CA LYS A 355 -11.12 0.23 -18.17
C LYS A 355 -9.81 -0.48 -17.87
N PHE A 356 -8.93 -0.65 -18.87
CA PHE A 356 -7.58 -1.19 -18.70
C PHE A 356 -6.61 -0.17 -18.10
N SER A 357 -6.97 1.12 -18.03
CA SER A 357 -6.15 2.09 -17.32
C SER A 357 -6.08 1.69 -15.84
N GLY A 358 -4.87 1.35 -15.38
CA GLY A 358 -4.64 0.77 -14.05
C GLY A 358 -4.56 -0.76 -14.01
N ALA A 359 -4.78 -1.46 -15.13
CA ALA A 359 -4.46 -2.88 -15.22
C ALA A 359 -2.94 -3.10 -15.27
N THR A 360 -2.52 -4.22 -14.74
CA THR A 360 -1.10 -4.61 -14.67
C THR A 360 -0.91 -5.94 -15.38
N VAL A 361 0.16 -6.04 -16.15
CA VAL A 361 0.65 -7.31 -16.67
C VAL A 361 1.82 -7.74 -15.84
N SER A 362 1.79 -8.96 -15.34
CA SER A 362 2.88 -9.56 -14.56
C SER A 362 3.46 -10.75 -15.31
N ALA A 363 4.78 -10.83 -15.36
CA ALA A 363 5.54 -12.00 -15.79
C ALA A 363 6.21 -12.62 -14.58
N ARG A 364 5.80 -13.81 -14.22
CA ARG A 364 6.42 -14.63 -13.19
C ARG A 364 7.39 -15.58 -13.86
N ILE A 365 8.64 -15.54 -13.45
CA ILE A 365 9.72 -16.36 -14.01
C ILE A 365 10.20 -17.33 -12.95
N ASP A 366 10.06 -18.62 -13.23
CA ASP A 366 10.64 -19.67 -12.42
C ASP A 366 12.03 -19.99 -12.98
N THR A 367 13.07 -19.61 -12.22
CA THR A 367 14.48 -19.79 -12.60
C THR A 367 14.98 -21.20 -12.27
N GLU A 368 16.06 -21.63 -12.91
CA GLU A 368 16.69 -22.94 -12.65
C GLU A 368 17.10 -23.15 -11.19
N ASN A 369 17.44 -22.07 -10.49
CA ASN A 369 17.80 -22.07 -9.07
C ASN A 369 16.60 -22.16 -8.11
N ARG A 370 15.41 -22.49 -8.61
CA ARG A 370 14.13 -22.52 -7.85
C ARG A 370 13.72 -21.19 -7.24
N ASN A 371 14.29 -20.09 -7.68
CA ASN A 371 13.83 -18.76 -7.32
C ASN A 371 12.71 -18.34 -8.27
N THR A 372 11.71 -17.71 -7.73
CA THR A 372 10.65 -17.06 -8.52
C THR A 372 10.87 -15.57 -8.53
N ILE A 373 10.94 -14.98 -9.71
CA ILE A 373 11.03 -13.52 -9.91
C ILE A 373 9.77 -13.06 -10.60
N THR A 374 9.15 -12.01 -10.10
CA THR A 374 7.96 -11.41 -10.72
C THR A 374 8.27 -10.00 -11.18
N HIS A 375 8.06 -9.75 -12.45
CA HIS A 375 8.09 -8.42 -13.05
C HIS A 375 6.67 -7.97 -13.33
N SER A 376 6.33 -6.73 -12.95
CA SER A 376 4.99 -6.18 -13.18
C SER A 376 5.11 -4.83 -13.85
N ILE A 377 4.30 -4.60 -14.86
CA ILE A 377 4.24 -3.34 -15.61
C ILE A 377 2.79 -2.88 -15.75
N GLY A 378 2.58 -1.58 -15.70
CA GLY A 378 1.29 -1.01 -16.06
C GLY A 378 0.98 -1.23 -17.55
N LEU A 379 -0.28 -1.49 -17.85
CA LEU A 379 -0.71 -1.65 -19.24
C LEU A 379 -0.84 -0.28 -19.91
N SER A 380 -0.30 -0.16 -21.12
CA SER A 380 -0.51 1.03 -21.96
C SER A 380 -1.96 1.10 -22.48
N SER A 381 -2.43 2.30 -22.79
CA SER A 381 -3.81 2.53 -23.24
C SER A 381 -4.16 1.85 -24.57
N ASP A 382 -3.15 1.48 -25.36
CA ASP A 382 -3.30 0.74 -26.63
C ASP A 382 -3.17 -0.78 -26.46
N GLY A 383 -3.03 -1.25 -25.22
CA GLY A 383 -2.92 -2.68 -24.89
C GLY A 383 -1.54 -3.29 -25.14
N HIS A 384 -0.55 -2.51 -25.58
CA HIS A 384 0.81 -3.01 -25.76
C HIS A 384 1.54 -3.13 -24.42
N PHE A 385 2.39 -4.13 -24.31
CA PHE A 385 3.26 -4.33 -23.17
C PHE A 385 4.67 -4.71 -23.61
N ARG A 386 5.66 -4.32 -22.82
CA ARG A 386 7.06 -4.72 -23.02
C ARG A 386 7.72 -4.91 -21.66
N PHE A 387 8.16 -6.12 -21.41
CA PHE A 387 9.06 -6.43 -20.32
C PHE A 387 10.50 -6.26 -20.78
N THR A 388 11.29 -5.68 -19.92
CA THR A 388 12.74 -5.59 -20.07
C THR A 388 13.41 -6.26 -18.88
N ALA A 389 14.67 -6.56 -18.97
CA ALA A 389 15.45 -7.12 -17.87
C ALA A 389 14.92 -8.45 -17.29
N LEU A 390 14.37 -9.31 -18.15
CA LEU A 390 13.91 -10.63 -17.72
C LEU A 390 15.09 -11.57 -17.51
N SER A 391 15.03 -12.33 -16.41
CA SER A 391 16.00 -13.39 -16.12
C SER A 391 15.70 -14.65 -16.94
N PRO A 392 16.72 -15.50 -17.22
CA PRO A 392 16.49 -16.82 -17.81
C PRO A 392 15.60 -17.70 -16.93
N GLY A 393 14.75 -18.52 -17.55
CA GLY A 393 13.78 -19.39 -16.86
C GLY A 393 12.54 -19.66 -17.69
N VAL A 394 11.45 -20.02 -17.04
CA VAL A 394 10.13 -20.17 -17.69
C VAL A 394 9.19 -19.08 -17.21
N ALA A 395 8.75 -18.23 -18.12
CA ALA A 395 7.82 -17.15 -17.81
C ALA A 395 6.37 -17.59 -17.95
N THR A 396 5.60 -17.36 -16.91
CA THR A 396 4.14 -17.40 -16.92
C THR A 396 3.57 -15.99 -16.77
N PHE A 397 2.49 -15.67 -17.48
CA PHE A 397 1.92 -14.34 -17.50
C PHE A 397 0.62 -14.28 -16.71
N ARG A 398 0.35 -13.11 -16.13
CA ARG A 398 -0.89 -12.78 -15.47
C ARG A 398 -1.33 -11.38 -15.89
N VAL A 399 -2.62 -11.18 -16.00
CA VAL A 399 -3.23 -9.85 -16.18
C VAL A 399 -4.08 -9.57 -14.96
N GLU A 400 -3.78 -8.49 -14.27
CA GLU A 400 -4.49 -8.04 -13.08
C GLU A 400 -5.26 -6.76 -13.41
N GLY A 401 -6.57 -6.81 -13.25
CA GLY A 401 -7.47 -5.69 -13.51
C GLY A 401 -8.90 -6.09 -13.16
N LYS A 402 -9.72 -5.11 -12.82
CA LYS A 402 -11.11 -5.35 -12.46
C LYS A 402 -11.87 -5.99 -13.62
N GLY A 403 -12.34 -7.21 -13.43
CA GLY A 403 -13.08 -7.96 -14.45
C GLY A 403 -12.24 -8.61 -15.55
N LEU A 404 -10.93 -8.43 -15.52
CA LEU A 404 -10.05 -9.06 -16.51
C LEU A 404 -9.61 -10.44 -16.05
N GLU A 405 -9.67 -11.40 -16.94
CA GLU A 405 -9.17 -12.75 -16.75
C GLU A 405 -8.34 -13.17 -17.96
N LEU A 406 -7.12 -13.64 -17.70
CA LEU A 406 -6.27 -14.19 -18.75
C LEU A 406 -6.79 -15.58 -19.13
N VAL A 407 -7.26 -15.73 -20.36
CA VAL A 407 -7.78 -16.99 -20.90
C VAL A 407 -6.64 -17.88 -21.40
N ARG A 408 -5.71 -17.30 -22.19
CA ARG A 408 -4.57 -18.00 -22.74
C ARG A 408 -3.46 -17.05 -23.19
N VAL A 409 -2.26 -17.59 -23.28
CA VAL A 409 -1.09 -16.92 -23.86
C VAL A 409 -0.80 -17.55 -25.20
N GLU A 410 -0.60 -16.72 -26.22
CA GLU A 410 -0.19 -17.17 -27.56
C GLU A 410 1.14 -16.52 -27.94
N ARG A 411 1.96 -17.24 -28.68
CA ARG A 411 3.14 -16.69 -29.34
C ARG A 411 3.08 -17.03 -30.83
N ASN A 412 3.08 -16.01 -31.68
CA ASN A 412 2.92 -16.16 -33.13
C ASN A 412 1.72 -17.05 -33.53
N GLY A 413 0.61 -16.92 -32.82
CA GLY A 413 -0.62 -17.68 -33.04
C GLY A 413 -0.67 -19.07 -32.42
N VAL A 414 0.39 -19.51 -31.74
CA VAL A 414 0.45 -20.82 -31.08
C VAL A 414 0.26 -20.66 -29.58
N VAL A 415 -0.70 -21.40 -29.02
CA VAL A 415 -1.00 -21.38 -27.56
C VAL A 415 0.18 -21.93 -26.77
N GLN A 416 0.52 -21.27 -25.67
CA GLN A 416 1.64 -21.58 -24.78
C GLN A 416 1.13 -22.02 -23.38
N PRO A 417 0.71 -23.26 -23.21
CA PRO A 417 0.03 -23.69 -21.96
C PRO A 417 0.99 -23.86 -20.78
N THR A 418 2.27 -24.08 -21.02
CA THR A 418 3.30 -24.36 -20.00
C THR A 418 4.20 -23.18 -19.69
N GLY A 419 3.86 -21.99 -20.22
CA GLY A 419 4.70 -20.81 -20.14
C GLY A 419 5.67 -20.68 -21.30
N ILE A 420 6.48 -19.63 -21.29
CA ILE A 420 7.41 -19.29 -22.35
C ILE A 420 8.85 -19.45 -21.84
N PRO A 421 9.64 -20.35 -22.44
CA PRO A 421 11.05 -20.43 -22.11
C PRO A 421 11.77 -19.12 -22.45
N ILE A 422 12.52 -18.60 -21.51
CA ILE A 422 13.37 -17.41 -21.64
C ILE A 422 14.81 -17.84 -21.50
N ARG A 423 15.63 -17.55 -22.51
CA ARG A 423 17.07 -17.76 -22.50
C ARG A 423 17.76 -16.40 -22.39
N GLU A 424 19.03 -16.41 -22.02
CA GLU A 424 19.84 -15.20 -22.03
C GLU A 424 19.81 -14.52 -23.40
N ARG A 425 19.62 -13.20 -23.39
CA ARG A 425 19.62 -12.33 -24.58
C ARG A 425 18.49 -12.58 -25.59
N ASP A 426 17.48 -13.37 -25.23
CA ASP A 426 16.32 -13.59 -26.10
C ASP A 426 15.55 -12.27 -26.30
N GLN A 427 15.10 -12.04 -27.55
CA GLN A 427 14.17 -10.99 -27.92
C GLN A 427 12.81 -11.62 -28.25
N ILE A 428 11.97 -11.80 -27.24
CA ILE A 428 10.68 -12.47 -27.39
C ILE A 428 9.65 -11.44 -27.86
N SER A 429 9.08 -11.67 -29.03
CA SER A 429 8.03 -10.83 -29.61
C SER A 429 6.86 -11.68 -30.07
N GLY A 430 5.77 -11.01 -30.48
CA GLY A 430 4.58 -11.66 -31.00
C GLY A 430 3.75 -12.37 -29.93
N LEU A 431 3.90 -11.94 -28.67
CA LEU A 431 3.06 -12.40 -27.58
C LEU A 431 1.67 -11.78 -27.68
N ARG A 432 0.65 -12.61 -27.49
CA ARG A 432 -0.73 -12.19 -27.38
C ARG A 432 -1.31 -12.76 -26.10
N LEU A 433 -1.69 -11.88 -25.19
CA LEU A 433 -2.40 -12.24 -23.97
C LEU A 433 -3.89 -12.11 -24.25
N ILE A 434 -4.56 -13.23 -24.42
CA ILE A 434 -5.99 -13.25 -24.69
C ILE A 434 -6.72 -13.15 -23.38
N VAL A 435 -7.44 -12.06 -23.17
CA VAL A 435 -8.18 -11.79 -21.96
C VAL A 435 -9.68 -11.72 -22.25
N HIS A 436 -10.47 -12.11 -21.27
CA HIS A 436 -11.91 -11.90 -21.26
C HIS A 436 -12.26 -10.84 -20.23
N TYR A 437 -13.28 -10.04 -20.50
CA TYR A 437 -13.78 -9.05 -19.56
C TYR A 437 -15.13 -9.49 -19.02
N TYR A 438 -15.20 -9.60 -17.69
CA TYR A 438 -16.43 -9.93 -16.98
C TYR A 438 -16.93 -8.72 -16.19
N ASP A 439 -18.22 -8.46 -16.21
CA ASP A 439 -18.89 -7.37 -15.50
C ASP A 439 -19.91 -7.85 -14.46
N ALA A 440 -20.11 -9.16 -14.36
CA ALA A 440 -21.02 -9.72 -13.37
C ALA A 440 -20.55 -9.43 -11.94
N SER A 441 -21.49 -9.36 -10.99
CA SER A 441 -21.19 -9.02 -9.62
C SER A 441 -22.08 -9.74 -8.60
N ILE A 442 -21.50 -9.95 -7.41
CA ILE A 442 -22.23 -10.33 -6.21
C ILE A 442 -22.23 -9.16 -5.26
N ARG A 443 -23.40 -8.72 -4.86
CA ARG A 443 -23.62 -7.72 -3.82
C ARG A 443 -24.28 -8.38 -2.63
N GLY A 444 -23.93 -7.97 -1.43
CA GLY A 444 -24.54 -8.62 -0.28
C GLY A 444 -24.42 -7.87 1.01
N VAL A 445 -25.11 -8.41 2.00
CA VAL A 445 -25.06 -7.95 3.38
C VAL A 445 -24.73 -9.16 4.26
N ILE A 446 -23.84 -8.97 5.22
CA ILE A 446 -23.62 -9.95 6.28
C ILE A 446 -24.54 -9.60 7.47
N LYS A 447 -25.06 -10.62 8.13
CA LYS A 447 -25.84 -10.49 9.36
C LYS A 447 -25.39 -11.53 10.35
N VAL A 448 -25.42 -11.18 11.64
CA VAL A 448 -25.23 -12.18 12.70
C VAL A 448 -26.54 -12.91 12.92
N ASP A 449 -26.48 -14.19 13.25
CA ASP A 449 -27.65 -14.97 13.63
C ASP A 449 -28.43 -14.27 14.76
N ASN A 450 -29.78 -14.36 14.70
CA ASN A 450 -30.69 -13.62 15.59
C ASN A 450 -30.64 -12.08 15.48
N ASP A 451 -30.24 -11.53 14.33
CA ASP A 451 -30.13 -10.08 14.07
C ASP A 451 -29.30 -9.31 15.11
N ALA A 452 -28.36 -9.98 15.77
CA ALA A 452 -27.43 -9.32 16.67
C ALA A 452 -26.54 -8.31 15.91
N PRO A 453 -26.17 -7.19 16.52
CA PRO A 453 -25.30 -6.22 15.89
C PRO A 453 -23.92 -6.83 15.57
N LEU A 454 -23.30 -6.39 14.49
CA LEU A 454 -21.92 -6.74 14.16
C LEU A 454 -20.98 -6.26 15.29
N PRO A 455 -20.07 -7.12 15.79
CA PRO A 455 -19.09 -6.70 16.79
C PRO A 455 -18.23 -5.52 16.31
N ALA A 456 -18.21 -4.43 17.06
CA ALA A 456 -17.52 -3.20 16.70
C ALA A 456 -15.98 -3.37 16.62
N ASN A 457 -15.42 -4.35 17.36
CA ASN A 457 -13.99 -4.66 17.41
C ASN A 457 -13.55 -5.71 16.38
N ALA A 458 -14.44 -6.11 15.45
CA ALA A 458 -14.13 -7.06 14.40
C ALA A 458 -14.17 -6.40 13.02
N LYS A 459 -13.25 -6.78 12.15
CA LYS A 459 -13.34 -6.58 10.71
C LYS A 459 -13.90 -7.82 10.07
N PHE A 460 -14.65 -7.65 9.01
CA PHE A 460 -15.24 -8.74 8.27
C PHE A 460 -14.72 -8.78 6.85
N TYR A 461 -14.44 -9.97 6.39
CA TYR A 461 -13.98 -10.20 5.02
C TYR A 461 -14.88 -11.24 4.36
N VAL A 462 -15.17 -10.99 3.10
CA VAL A 462 -15.87 -11.95 2.23
C VAL A 462 -14.89 -12.47 1.20
N SER A 463 -14.77 -13.78 1.11
CA SER A 463 -13.99 -14.48 0.09
C SER A 463 -14.89 -15.32 -0.79
N LEU A 464 -14.59 -15.35 -2.09
CA LEU A 464 -15.33 -16.12 -3.09
C LEU A 464 -14.40 -17.19 -3.67
N LYS A 465 -14.93 -18.43 -3.74
CA LYS A 465 -14.29 -19.54 -4.43
C LYS A 465 -15.24 -20.09 -5.48
N ARG A 466 -14.79 -20.18 -6.73
CA ARG A 466 -15.59 -20.78 -7.80
C ARG A 466 -15.65 -22.29 -7.63
N VAL A 467 -16.84 -22.87 -7.69
CA VAL A 467 -17.07 -24.31 -7.52
C VAL A 467 -16.72 -25.04 -8.81
N GLY A 468 -15.99 -26.16 -8.68
CA GLY A 468 -15.63 -27.01 -9.82
C GLY A 468 -14.36 -26.60 -10.58
N GLU A 469 -13.74 -25.48 -10.24
CA GLU A 469 -12.41 -25.18 -10.80
C GLU A 469 -11.32 -25.92 -10.02
N PRO A 470 -10.40 -26.60 -10.71
CA PRO A 470 -9.23 -27.16 -10.07
C PRO A 470 -8.41 -26.01 -9.48
N VAL A 471 -8.02 -26.12 -8.21
CA VAL A 471 -7.03 -25.21 -7.62
C VAL A 471 -5.75 -25.34 -8.44
N ARG A 472 -5.48 -24.39 -9.31
CA ARG A 472 -4.22 -24.35 -10.05
C ARG A 472 -3.12 -24.15 -9.03
N GLN A 473 -2.18 -25.07 -8.94
CA GLN A 473 -1.14 -25.19 -7.91
C GLN A 473 -0.30 -23.90 -7.72
N PHE A 474 -0.45 -22.92 -8.61
CA PHE A 474 0.29 -21.65 -8.64
C PHE A 474 -0.61 -20.41 -8.56
N ASP A 475 -1.91 -20.59 -8.32
CA ASP A 475 -2.88 -19.51 -8.39
C ASP A 475 -3.83 -19.46 -7.18
N GLU A 476 -3.30 -19.76 -5.98
CA GLU A 476 -4.09 -19.62 -4.74
C GLU A 476 -4.67 -18.21 -4.57
N SER A 477 -4.01 -17.19 -5.12
CA SER A 477 -4.48 -15.80 -5.02
C SER A 477 -5.54 -15.42 -6.06
N SER A 478 -5.60 -16.08 -7.23
CA SER A 478 -6.59 -15.75 -8.28
C SER A 478 -7.90 -16.51 -8.12
N SER A 479 -7.88 -17.68 -7.48
CA SER A 479 -9.10 -18.45 -7.15
C SER A 479 -9.88 -17.87 -5.96
N TYR A 480 -9.26 -16.97 -5.16
CA TYR A 480 -9.89 -16.31 -4.02
C TYR A 480 -9.97 -14.81 -4.26
N ARG A 481 -11.16 -14.32 -4.61
CA ARG A 481 -11.43 -12.89 -4.57
C ARG A 481 -11.91 -12.54 -3.16
N SER A 482 -11.20 -11.65 -2.49
CA SER A 482 -11.52 -11.21 -1.14
C SER A 482 -11.83 -9.73 -1.12
N THR A 483 -12.86 -9.35 -0.36
CA THR A 483 -13.20 -7.94 -0.11
C THR A 483 -13.49 -7.73 1.37
N GLU A 484 -13.10 -6.56 1.89
CA GLU A 484 -13.50 -6.13 3.22
C GLU A 484 -14.95 -5.65 3.17
N VAL A 485 -15.74 -6.08 4.15
CA VAL A 485 -17.12 -5.67 4.34
C VAL A 485 -17.15 -4.27 4.97
N ASP A 486 -18.09 -3.43 4.57
CA ASP A 486 -18.23 -2.09 5.13
C ASP A 486 -18.83 -2.11 6.55
N ALA A 487 -18.83 -0.95 7.23
CA ALA A 487 -19.33 -0.82 8.60
C ALA A 487 -20.83 -1.15 8.75
N ARG A 488 -21.58 -1.17 7.67
CA ARG A 488 -23.02 -1.52 7.62
C ARG A 488 -23.26 -2.99 7.28
N GLY A 489 -22.17 -3.77 7.17
CA GLY A 489 -22.26 -5.17 6.78
C GLY A 489 -22.36 -5.37 5.26
N GLN A 490 -22.20 -4.35 4.44
CA GLN A 490 -22.32 -4.43 2.99
C GLN A 490 -21.01 -4.83 2.32
N PHE A 491 -21.11 -5.58 1.22
CA PHE A 491 -19.99 -5.91 0.37
C PHE A 491 -20.38 -5.96 -1.10
N VAL A 492 -19.39 -5.78 -1.97
CA VAL A 492 -19.52 -5.99 -3.41
C VAL A 492 -18.25 -6.66 -3.94
N VAL A 493 -18.44 -7.66 -4.79
CA VAL A 493 -17.38 -8.26 -5.58
C VAL A 493 -17.82 -8.21 -7.04
N GLU A 494 -17.04 -7.51 -7.86
CA GLU A 494 -17.36 -7.25 -9.26
C GLU A 494 -16.36 -7.92 -10.19
N GLY A 495 -16.71 -8.00 -11.46
CA GLY A 495 -15.88 -8.58 -12.50
C GLY A 495 -15.78 -10.09 -12.39
N LEU A 496 -16.88 -10.75 -12.06
CA LEU A 496 -16.91 -12.19 -11.86
C LEU A 496 -17.22 -12.92 -13.16
N PRO A 497 -16.47 -13.99 -13.49
CA PRO A 497 -16.88 -14.96 -14.49
C PRO A 497 -18.23 -15.60 -14.15
N PRO A 498 -19.04 -16.00 -15.13
CA PRO A 498 -20.25 -16.75 -14.86
C PRO A 498 -19.91 -18.10 -14.21
N GLY A 499 -20.72 -18.52 -13.24
CA GLY A 499 -20.50 -19.78 -12.52
C GLY A 499 -21.10 -19.80 -11.13
N THR A 500 -20.90 -20.91 -10.44
CA THR A 500 -21.33 -21.08 -9.05
C THR A 500 -20.16 -20.77 -8.11
N TYR A 501 -20.41 -19.94 -7.11
CA TYR A 501 -19.43 -19.51 -6.13
C TYR A 501 -19.82 -19.94 -4.71
N GLU A 502 -18.86 -20.44 -3.95
CA GLU A 502 -18.96 -20.50 -2.50
C GLU A 502 -18.50 -19.15 -1.96
N VAL A 503 -19.42 -18.43 -1.34
CA VAL A 503 -19.19 -17.17 -0.65
C VAL A 503 -18.98 -17.47 0.82
N THR A 504 -17.80 -17.12 1.35
CA THR A 504 -17.46 -17.29 2.76
C THR A 504 -17.25 -15.91 3.39
N ALA A 505 -18.04 -15.57 4.40
CA ALA A 505 -17.84 -14.37 5.21
C ALA A 505 -17.27 -14.77 6.57
N GLN A 506 -16.26 -14.03 7.06
CA GLN A 506 -15.63 -14.34 8.35
C GLN A 506 -15.21 -13.07 9.09
N SER A 507 -15.26 -13.13 10.44
CA SER A 507 -14.74 -12.08 11.30
C SER A 507 -13.25 -12.22 11.52
N HIS A 508 -12.58 -11.07 11.65
CA HIS A 508 -11.18 -10.97 12.03
C HIS A 508 -11.06 -9.95 13.17
N PHE A 509 -10.70 -10.40 14.35
CA PHE A 509 -10.54 -9.53 15.51
C PHE A 509 -9.15 -8.90 15.50
N THR A 510 -9.10 -7.60 15.64
CA THR A 510 -7.84 -6.83 15.59
C THR A 510 -7.18 -6.69 16.96
N ASN A 511 -7.92 -6.95 18.06
CA ASN A 511 -7.48 -6.76 19.44
C ASN A 511 -7.92 -7.89 20.38
N GLU A 512 -7.21 -8.03 21.50
CA GLU A 512 -7.61 -8.85 22.64
C GLU A 512 -8.57 -8.06 23.58
N PRO A 513 -9.56 -8.70 24.23
CA PRO A 513 -9.84 -10.12 24.08
C PRO A 513 -10.46 -10.43 22.71
N ARG A 514 -9.96 -11.46 22.05
CA ARG A 514 -10.53 -11.92 20.79
C ARG A 514 -11.92 -12.46 21.06
N GLY A 515 -12.90 -11.90 20.38
CA GLY A 515 -14.24 -12.45 20.35
C GLY A 515 -14.27 -13.83 19.68
N GLN A 516 -15.36 -14.55 19.86
CA GLN A 516 -15.58 -15.79 19.13
C GLN A 516 -15.62 -15.51 17.62
N MET A 517 -14.80 -16.23 16.85
CA MET A 517 -14.80 -16.11 15.39
C MET A 517 -16.19 -16.39 14.82
N LEU A 518 -16.68 -15.49 13.99
CA LEU A 518 -17.95 -15.64 13.28
C LEU A 518 -17.65 -16.04 11.84
N ILE A 519 -18.41 -17.00 11.31
CA ILE A 519 -18.29 -17.48 9.93
C ILE A 519 -19.66 -17.74 9.34
N GLY A 520 -19.83 -17.44 8.06
CA GLY A 520 -21.02 -17.79 7.30
C GLY A 520 -20.64 -18.24 5.90
N LYS A 521 -21.37 -19.19 5.35
CA LYS A 521 -21.14 -19.70 3.99
C LYS A 521 -22.45 -19.79 3.22
N GLN A 522 -22.39 -19.46 1.94
CA GLN A 522 -23.51 -19.57 1.02
C GLN A 522 -23.02 -19.86 -0.39
N GLN A 523 -23.72 -20.72 -1.12
CA GLN A 523 -23.49 -20.87 -2.55
C GLN A 523 -24.42 -19.99 -3.36
N VAL A 524 -23.89 -19.41 -4.45
CA VAL A 524 -24.64 -18.55 -5.35
C VAL A 524 -24.17 -18.75 -6.79
N THR A 525 -25.09 -18.73 -7.73
CA THR A 525 -24.79 -18.83 -9.15
C THR A 525 -24.94 -17.46 -9.80
N VAL A 526 -23.93 -17.05 -10.55
CA VAL A 526 -23.87 -15.78 -11.26
C VAL A 526 -23.89 -16.06 -12.75
N ALA A 527 -24.84 -15.43 -13.47
CA ALA A 527 -24.89 -15.45 -14.93
C ALA A 527 -23.94 -14.40 -15.50
N GLU A 528 -23.64 -14.49 -16.79
CA GLU A 528 -22.89 -13.47 -17.53
C GLU A 528 -23.58 -12.11 -17.44
N GLY A 529 -22.83 -11.05 -17.09
CA GLY A 529 -23.36 -9.70 -16.86
C GLY A 529 -24.34 -9.57 -15.68
N GLY A 530 -24.56 -10.65 -14.93
CA GLY A 530 -25.58 -10.71 -13.88
C GLY A 530 -25.17 -10.00 -12.59
N VAL A 531 -26.14 -9.37 -11.92
CA VAL A 531 -25.99 -8.85 -10.55
C VAL A 531 -26.80 -9.71 -9.62
N VAL A 532 -26.16 -10.34 -8.65
CA VAL A 532 -26.84 -11.20 -7.67
C VAL A 532 -26.72 -10.57 -6.29
N ASN A 533 -27.86 -10.46 -5.58
CA ASN A 533 -27.93 -9.95 -4.22
C ASN A 533 -28.10 -11.10 -3.23
N ILE A 534 -27.29 -11.13 -2.17
CA ILE A 534 -27.32 -12.19 -1.16
C ILE A 534 -27.24 -11.63 0.26
N THR A 535 -27.69 -12.44 1.22
CA THR A 535 -27.47 -12.18 2.65
C THR A 535 -26.72 -13.37 3.23
N VAL A 536 -25.54 -13.14 3.80
CA VAL A 536 -24.74 -14.20 4.44
C VAL A 536 -24.93 -14.11 5.95
N THR A 537 -25.52 -15.14 6.54
CA THR A 537 -25.71 -15.21 8.01
C THR A 537 -24.46 -15.80 8.67
N LEU A 538 -23.94 -15.05 9.64
CA LEU A 538 -22.76 -15.41 10.41
C LEU A 538 -23.17 -16.16 11.68
N GLN A 539 -22.48 -17.24 11.97
CA GLN A 539 -22.63 -18.03 13.18
C GLN A 539 -21.29 -18.16 13.90
N PRO A 540 -21.29 -18.41 15.23
CA PRO A 540 -20.08 -18.71 15.95
C PRO A 540 -19.35 -19.91 15.35
N PHE A 541 -18.07 -19.75 15.06
CA PHE A 541 -17.25 -20.85 14.57
C PHE A 541 -17.00 -21.86 15.69
N SER A 542 -17.56 -23.05 15.56
CA SER A 542 -17.19 -24.19 16.39
C SER A 542 -16.14 -25.00 15.64
N SER A 543 -14.90 -25.00 16.16
CA SER A 543 -13.87 -25.91 15.62
C SER A 543 -14.40 -27.35 15.75
N PRO A 544 -14.46 -28.14 14.67
CA PRO A 544 -14.66 -29.56 14.84
C PRO A 544 -13.51 -30.07 15.70
N ASN A 545 -13.84 -30.71 16.83
CA ASN A 545 -12.88 -31.30 17.75
C ASN A 545 -11.77 -31.99 16.95
N ARG A 546 -10.52 -31.53 17.11
CA ARG A 546 -9.38 -32.37 16.76
C ARG A 546 -9.41 -33.56 17.70
N PRO A 547 -9.49 -34.78 17.17
CA PRO A 547 -9.40 -35.99 17.98
C PRO A 547 -8.06 -36.08 18.69
#